data_cf8469e46a7f7d8e34da7b775d2b0348
#
_entry.id   cf8469e46a7f7d8e34da7b775d2b0348
#
_cell.length_a   1.000
_cell.length_b   1.000
_cell.length_c   1.000
_cell.angle_alpha   90.00
_cell.angle_beta   90.00
_cell.angle_gamma   90.00
#
_symmetry.space_group_name_H-M   'P 1'
#
loop_
_entity.id
_entity.type
_entity.pdbx_description
1 polymer ?
#
loop_
_entity_poly.entity_id
_entity_poly.type
_entity_poly.pdbx_seq_one_letter_code
_entity_poly.pdbx_strand_id
1 'polypeptide(L)'
;MPSTRIPRASRGTALLLAACALPPLTGCATIRQDEIGVKTRFGRIASGPLQPGAQFVVPGVNSVLRVPARVVNREVRLEMPSKEGLNVAAEVSILYRARTDNIRQILETSGIRYEDDVIIPVFRSAAADVSARYMAKDMHSGVRTGIEQAIKAQMMETLGPRGFEVENVLLKSIRLPADLARAIEEKLEAEQRSEQMRFVLDRERQEADRRRIEAQGIREAWDIIAQGLTPQIISYQSIEAFRELARSPNAKVIVTDGKAPMLLTNELGSDAPGTGMAPAAEPARRIVRPTVPAPPAPPAVRRP
;
A
#
# COMPACT_ATOMS: atom_id res chain seq x y z
N MET A 1 -48.44 15.90 90.00
CA MET A 1 -47.51 16.23 88.93
C MET A 1 -46.20 15.54 89.23
N PRO A 2 -45.78 14.47 88.48
CA PRO A 2 -44.50 13.79 88.71
C PRO A 2 -43.42 14.43 87.84
N SER A 3 -42.35 14.87 88.49
CA SER A 3 -41.15 15.43 87.83
C SER A 3 -40.30 14.34 87.19
N THR A 4 -40.22 14.36 85.88
CA THR A 4 -39.36 13.44 85.11
C THR A 4 -37.89 13.89 85.18
N ARG A 5 -37.05 13.13 85.92
CA ARG A 5 -35.60 13.32 86.00
C ARG A 5 -34.95 12.71 84.69
N ILE A 6 -34.37 13.55 83.89
CA ILE A 6 -33.54 13.14 82.74
C ILE A 6 -32.19 12.67 83.30
N PRO A 7 -31.74 11.42 82.99
CA PRO A 7 -30.43 10.96 83.48
C PRO A 7 -29.31 11.71 82.75
N ARG A 8 -28.39 12.31 83.49
CA ARG A 8 -27.14 12.90 82.90
C ARG A 8 -26.27 11.77 82.38
N ALA A 9 -26.27 11.60 81.06
CA ALA A 9 -25.30 10.74 80.38
C ALA A 9 -23.89 11.20 80.76
N SER A 10 -23.06 10.32 81.31
CA SER A 10 -21.67 10.61 81.68
C SER A 10 -20.88 10.99 80.40
N ARG A 11 -19.99 11.96 80.51
CA ARG A 11 -19.14 12.41 79.42
C ARG A 11 -18.32 11.28 78.72
N GLY A 12 -18.12 10.18 79.44
CA GLY A 12 -17.45 8.98 78.91
C GLY A 12 -18.27 8.18 77.92
N THR A 13 -19.60 8.06 78.13
CA THR A 13 -20.51 7.34 77.20
C THR A 13 -20.73 8.12 75.90
N ALA A 14 -20.72 9.47 75.95
CA ALA A 14 -20.82 10.30 74.73
C ALA A 14 -19.54 10.20 73.90
N LEU A 15 -18.35 10.07 74.50
CA LEU A 15 -17.09 9.91 73.79
C LEU A 15 -16.96 8.52 73.12
N LEU A 16 -17.47 7.45 73.76
CA LEU A 16 -17.51 6.09 73.18
C LEU A 16 -18.52 5.97 72.04
N LEU A 17 -19.66 6.63 72.08
CA LEU A 17 -20.66 6.67 71.06
C LEU A 17 -20.17 7.52 69.87
N ALA A 18 -19.42 8.58 70.08
CA ALA A 18 -18.81 9.39 68.95
C ALA A 18 -17.68 8.64 68.23
N ALA A 19 -16.92 7.76 68.90
CA ALA A 19 -15.89 6.91 68.29
C ALA A 19 -16.49 5.79 67.46
N CYS A 20 -17.71 5.32 67.69
CA CYS A 20 -18.39 4.28 66.91
C CYS A 20 -19.12 4.84 65.66
N ALA A 21 -19.31 6.16 65.57
CA ALA A 21 -19.99 6.83 64.47
C ALA A 21 -19.07 7.26 63.32
N LEU A 22 -17.72 7.05 63.38
CA LEU A 22 -16.86 7.22 62.24
C LEU A 22 -17.05 6.02 61.30
N PRO A 23 -17.58 6.23 60.06
CA PRO A 23 -17.64 5.15 59.08
C PRO A 23 -16.20 4.65 58.84
N PRO A 24 -15.99 3.34 58.75
CA PRO A 24 -14.67 2.81 58.45
C PRO A 24 -14.23 3.40 57.09
N LEU A 25 -13.27 4.31 57.11
CA LEU A 25 -12.65 4.91 55.93
C LEU A 25 -11.80 3.85 55.17
N THR A 26 -12.37 2.64 54.98
CA THR A 26 -11.73 1.56 54.25
C THR A 26 -12.22 1.58 52.83
N GLY A 27 -11.35 1.97 51.91
CA GLY A 27 -11.59 1.84 50.48
C GLY A 27 -11.16 0.45 49.99
N CYS A 28 -11.87 -0.09 49.01
CA CYS A 28 -11.46 -1.30 48.31
C CYS A 28 -10.99 -0.92 46.89
N ALA A 29 -9.76 -1.25 46.55
CA ALA A 29 -9.25 -1.11 45.21
C ALA A 29 -9.28 -2.47 44.48
N THR A 30 -9.92 -2.55 43.36
CA THR A 30 -9.96 -3.76 42.55
C THR A 30 -8.87 -3.71 41.46
N ILE A 31 -8.02 -4.73 41.39
CA ILE A 31 -7.00 -4.92 40.36
C ILE A 31 -7.57 -5.91 39.35
N ARG A 32 -7.57 -5.53 38.08
CA ARG A 32 -8.03 -6.37 36.95
C ARG A 32 -7.03 -7.49 36.65
N GLN A 33 -7.46 -8.52 35.94
CA GLN A 33 -6.58 -9.63 35.53
C GLN A 33 -5.45 -9.21 34.57
N ASP A 34 -5.67 -8.15 33.80
CA ASP A 34 -4.73 -7.58 32.86
C ASP A 34 -3.81 -6.51 33.45
N GLU A 35 -3.93 -6.27 34.79
CA GLU A 35 -3.19 -5.26 35.54
C GLU A 35 -2.39 -5.88 36.69
N ILE A 36 -1.25 -5.30 36.97
CA ILE A 36 -0.48 -5.59 38.17
C ILE A 36 -0.63 -4.40 39.09
N GLY A 37 -1.06 -4.67 40.33
CA GLY A 37 -1.12 -3.66 41.38
C GLY A 37 0.20 -3.57 42.16
N VAL A 38 0.64 -2.34 42.43
CA VAL A 38 1.75 -2.09 43.37
C VAL A 38 1.26 -1.17 44.45
N LYS A 39 1.34 -1.65 45.70
CA LYS A 39 0.87 -0.88 46.86
C LYS A 39 1.91 0.17 47.25
N THR A 40 1.47 1.40 47.30
CA THR A 40 2.30 2.50 47.85
C THR A 40 1.78 2.92 49.20
N ARG A 41 2.70 3.27 50.07
CA ARG A 41 2.41 3.81 51.41
C ARG A 41 3.12 5.14 51.57
N PHE A 42 2.35 6.19 51.80
CA PHE A 42 2.89 7.57 51.86
C PHE A 42 3.80 7.92 50.66
N GLY A 43 3.41 7.53 49.44
CA GLY A 43 4.18 7.79 48.22
C GLY A 43 5.39 6.87 48.00
N ARG A 44 5.71 5.95 48.91
CA ARG A 44 6.79 4.97 48.78
C ARG A 44 6.23 3.61 48.36
N ILE A 45 6.91 2.89 47.51
CA ILE A 45 6.53 1.51 47.15
C ILE A 45 6.73 0.61 48.36
N ALA A 46 5.65 0.05 48.87
CA ALA A 46 5.64 -0.71 50.15
C ALA A 46 5.67 -2.22 49.90
N SER A 47 5.13 -2.74 48.79
CA SER A 47 5.08 -4.17 48.54
C SER A 47 5.34 -4.47 47.07
N GLY A 48 5.74 -5.72 46.78
CA GLY A 48 5.89 -6.26 45.42
C GLY A 48 4.56 -6.34 44.64
N PRO A 49 4.56 -6.97 43.49
CA PRO A 49 3.38 -7.06 42.64
C PRO A 49 2.24 -7.77 43.37
N LEU A 50 1.07 -7.11 43.40
CA LEU A 50 -0.16 -7.65 43.97
C LEU A 50 -0.91 -8.42 42.86
N GLN A 51 -1.43 -9.58 43.28
CA GLN A 51 -2.27 -10.38 42.38
C GLN A 51 -3.61 -9.69 42.10
N PRO A 52 -4.25 -10.01 40.95
CA PRO A 52 -5.58 -9.54 40.61
C PRO A 52 -6.59 -9.88 41.70
N GLY A 53 -7.51 -8.96 41.96
CA GLY A 53 -8.55 -9.11 42.98
C GLY A 53 -8.81 -7.86 43.80
N ALA A 54 -9.60 -8.00 44.85
CA ALA A 54 -9.92 -6.91 45.75
C ALA A 54 -8.78 -6.70 46.79
N GLN A 55 -8.31 -5.47 46.90
CA GLN A 55 -7.24 -5.08 47.83
C GLN A 55 -7.77 -4.00 48.79
N PHE A 56 -7.48 -4.17 50.03
CA PHE A 56 -7.82 -3.18 51.05
C PHE A 56 -6.89 -1.97 50.97
N VAL A 57 -7.50 -0.81 50.85
CA VAL A 57 -6.80 0.48 50.75
C VAL A 57 -7.36 1.43 51.81
N VAL A 58 -6.50 2.05 52.58
CA VAL A 58 -6.85 3.12 53.47
C VAL A 58 -6.55 4.44 52.81
N PRO A 59 -7.57 5.23 52.39
CA PRO A 59 -7.36 6.51 51.71
C PRO A 59 -6.47 7.42 52.58
N GLY A 60 -5.50 8.09 51.95
CA GLY A 60 -4.54 8.95 52.63
C GLY A 60 -3.28 8.24 53.15
N VAL A 61 -3.32 6.92 53.40
CA VAL A 61 -2.16 6.14 53.85
C VAL A 61 -1.60 5.26 52.77
N ASN A 62 -2.49 4.52 52.09
CA ASN A 62 -2.11 3.58 51.04
C ASN A 62 -2.82 3.90 49.71
N SER A 63 -2.12 3.74 48.61
CA SER A 63 -2.72 3.73 47.27
C SER A 63 -2.19 2.55 46.46
N VAL A 64 -2.94 2.12 45.46
CA VAL A 64 -2.54 1.06 44.54
C VAL A 64 -2.30 1.67 43.18
N LEU A 65 -1.06 1.59 42.71
CA LEU A 65 -0.66 1.90 41.34
C LEU A 65 -0.99 0.70 40.49
N ARG A 66 -1.66 0.94 39.36
CA ARG A 66 -2.02 -0.10 38.37
C ARG A 66 -1.14 0.04 37.14
N VAL A 67 -0.50 -1.04 36.75
CA VAL A 67 0.35 -1.11 35.57
C VAL A 67 -0.18 -2.23 34.69
N PRO A 68 -0.39 -2.00 33.40
CA PRO A 68 -0.84 -3.03 32.50
C PRO A 68 0.20 -4.16 32.40
N ALA A 69 -0.25 -5.41 32.62
CA ALA A 69 0.56 -6.62 32.48
C ALA A 69 0.51 -7.18 31.06
N ARG A 70 -0.48 -6.73 30.30
CA ARG A 70 -0.69 -7.11 28.90
C ARG A 70 0.26 -6.38 27.98
N VAL A 71 0.33 -6.84 26.73
CA VAL A 71 1.02 -6.11 25.67
C VAL A 71 0.30 -4.79 25.41
N VAL A 72 1.06 -3.73 25.44
CA VAL A 72 0.59 -2.36 25.15
C VAL A 72 1.09 -1.98 23.76
N ASN A 73 0.20 -1.43 22.96
CA ASN A 73 0.54 -0.83 21.68
C ASN A 73 0.66 0.69 21.86
N ARG A 74 1.82 1.23 21.48
CA ARG A 74 2.06 2.67 21.46
C ARG A 74 2.43 3.13 20.08
N GLU A 75 1.64 4.03 19.50
CA GLU A 75 1.90 4.64 18.19
C GLU A 75 2.68 5.93 18.39
N VAL A 76 3.77 6.07 17.64
CA VAL A 76 4.65 7.22 17.69
C VAL A 76 4.91 7.71 16.27
N ARG A 77 4.71 9.02 16.07
CA ARG A 77 5.14 9.71 14.84
C ARG A 77 6.48 10.34 15.10
N LEU A 78 7.42 10.10 14.22
CA LEU A 78 8.77 10.63 14.31
C LEU A 78 9.35 10.86 12.92
N GLU A 79 10.35 11.73 12.89
CA GLU A 79 11.21 11.89 11.73
C GLU A 79 12.48 11.07 11.93
N MET A 80 12.79 10.26 10.95
CA MET A 80 13.96 9.37 10.95
C MET A 80 14.97 9.88 9.92
N PRO A 81 16.22 10.11 10.32
CA PRO A 81 17.26 10.46 9.37
C PRO A 81 17.61 9.25 8.50
N SER A 82 17.79 9.46 7.21
CA SER A 82 18.33 8.45 6.30
C SER A 82 19.83 8.55 6.18
N LYS A 83 20.49 7.53 5.60
CA LYS A 83 21.92 7.53 5.27
C LYS A 83 22.35 8.71 4.38
N GLU A 84 21.42 9.22 3.59
CA GLU A 84 21.61 10.34 2.66
C GLU A 84 21.43 11.71 3.34
N GLY A 85 21.12 11.74 4.65
CA GLY A 85 20.84 12.96 5.40
C GLY A 85 19.44 13.54 5.19
N LEU A 86 18.52 12.75 4.60
CA LEU A 86 17.12 13.16 4.39
C LEU A 86 16.28 12.74 5.60
N ASN A 87 15.39 13.62 6.04
CA ASN A 87 14.43 13.29 7.08
C ASN A 87 13.19 12.63 6.47
N VAL A 88 12.90 11.43 6.91
CA VAL A 88 11.75 10.63 6.51
C VAL A 88 10.74 10.60 7.64
N ALA A 89 9.53 11.07 7.40
CA ALA A 89 8.47 11.00 8.39
C ALA A 89 7.89 9.59 8.43
N ALA A 90 7.89 8.98 9.62
CA ALA A 90 7.37 7.63 9.82
C ALA A 90 6.37 7.59 10.98
N GLU A 91 5.40 6.69 10.84
CA GLU A 91 4.49 6.31 11.92
C GLU A 91 4.79 4.86 12.30
N VAL A 92 5.16 4.66 13.55
CA VAL A 92 5.63 3.39 14.07
C VAL A 92 4.79 2.96 15.27
N SER A 93 4.44 1.69 15.31
CA SER A 93 3.73 1.06 16.41
C SER A 93 4.70 0.17 17.18
N ILE A 94 4.80 0.39 18.48
CA ILE A 94 5.65 -0.37 19.39
C ILE A 94 4.75 -1.24 20.25
N LEU A 95 4.96 -2.54 20.20
CA LEU A 95 4.30 -3.51 21.06
C LEU A 95 5.28 -3.93 22.16
N TYR A 96 4.94 -3.62 23.40
CA TYR A 96 5.79 -3.93 24.54
C TYR A 96 4.96 -4.31 25.74
N ARG A 97 5.60 -4.97 26.70
CA ARG A 97 5.02 -5.24 28.02
C ARG A 97 6.07 -5.03 29.12
N ALA A 98 5.60 -4.67 30.31
CA ALA A 98 6.42 -4.66 31.51
C ALA A 98 6.48 -6.08 32.12
N ARG A 99 7.68 -6.56 32.45
CA ARG A 99 7.84 -7.87 33.10
C ARG A 99 7.33 -7.80 34.52
N THR A 100 6.46 -8.72 34.89
CA THR A 100 5.82 -8.78 36.22
C THR A 100 6.84 -8.74 37.37
N ASP A 101 7.93 -9.49 37.24
CA ASP A 101 8.95 -9.62 38.25
C ASP A 101 9.72 -8.32 38.50
N ASN A 102 9.82 -7.48 37.47
CA ASN A 102 10.61 -6.25 37.54
C ASN A 102 9.76 -4.99 37.76
N ILE A 103 8.44 -5.13 37.90
CA ILE A 103 7.51 -3.97 37.96
C ILE A 103 7.86 -3.00 39.10
N ARG A 104 8.33 -3.52 40.21
CA ARG A 104 8.79 -2.71 41.34
C ARG A 104 9.99 -1.85 40.93
N GLN A 105 11.00 -2.47 40.34
CA GLN A 105 12.20 -1.79 39.89
C GLN A 105 11.88 -0.73 38.83
N ILE A 106 10.98 -1.04 37.90
CA ILE A 106 10.51 -0.12 36.85
C ILE A 106 9.91 1.13 37.49
N LEU A 107 9.01 0.95 38.48
CA LEU A 107 8.36 2.07 39.10
C LEU A 107 9.29 2.87 40.02
N GLU A 108 10.26 2.22 40.68
CA GLU A 108 11.26 2.89 41.50
C GLU A 108 12.24 3.72 40.68
N THR A 109 12.63 3.23 39.51
CA THR A 109 13.64 3.86 38.63
C THR A 109 13.05 4.85 37.63
N SER A 110 11.91 4.50 37.03
CA SER A 110 11.32 5.23 35.91
C SER A 110 9.99 5.89 36.23
N GLY A 111 9.40 5.59 37.42
CA GLY A 111 8.11 6.15 37.82
C GLY A 111 6.92 5.61 37.03
N ILE A 112 5.77 6.28 37.21
CA ILE A 112 4.51 5.88 36.51
C ILE A 112 4.53 6.21 35.03
N ARG A 113 5.22 7.27 34.64
CA ARG A 113 5.28 7.74 33.27
C ARG A 113 6.43 7.11 32.46
N TYR A 114 6.81 5.88 32.81
CA TYR A 114 7.91 5.15 32.15
C TYR A 114 7.74 5.05 30.61
N GLU A 115 6.50 5.13 30.12
CA GLU A 115 6.24 5.17 28.67
C GLU A 115 6.85 6.40 28.02
N ASP A 116 6.51 7.58 28.55
CA ASP A 116 6.94 8.86 27.98
C ASP A 116 8.39 9.19 28.34
N ASP A 117 8.83 8.78 29.53
CA ASP A 117 10.15 9.15 30.07
C ASP A 117 11.28 8.16 29.69
N VAL A 118 10.92 6.90 29.35
CA VAL A 118 11.92 5.85 29.04
C VAL A 118 11.68 5.20 27.69
N ILE A 119 10.48 4.65 27.45
CA ILE A 119 10.24 3.84 26.24
C ILE A 119 10.32 4.69 24.99
N ILE A 120 9.62 5.82 24.94
CA ILE A 120 9.59 6.69 23.76
C ILE A 120 10.96 7.28 23.43
N PRO A 121 11.75 7.82 24.38
CA PRO A 121 13.09 8.31 24.10
C PRO A 121 14.05 7.23 23.61
N VAL A 122 14.05 6.05 24.21
CA VAL A 122 14.87 4.91 23.78
C VAL A 122 14.48 4.47 22.37
N PHE A 123 13.18 4.40 22.09
CA PHE A 123 12.69 4.08 20.77
C PHE A 123 13.14 5.11 19.72
N ARG A 124 13.00 6.41 20.01
CA ARG A 124 13.43 7.47 19.08
C ARG A 124 14.92 7.39 18.77
N SER A 125 15.74 7.13 19.78
CA SER A 125 17.18 6.94 19.61
C SER A 125 17.48 5.72 18.76
N ALA A 126 16.89 4.55 19.08
CA ALA A 126 17.08 3.33 18.32
C ALA A 126 16.60 3.47 16.87
N ALA A 127 15.45 4.11 16.66
CA ALA A 127 14.92 4.35 15.33
C ALA A 127 15.85 5.26 14.49
N ALA A 128 16.38 6.34 15.08
CA ALA A 128 17.30 7.23 14.40
C ALA A 128 18.63 6.55 14.06
N ASP A 129 19.20 5.79 15.00
CA ASP A 129 20.46 5.08 14.82
C ASP A 129 20.36 3.98 13.75
N VAL A 130 19.27 3.26 13.72
CA VAL A 130 19.05 2.21 12.72
C VAL A 130 18.75 2.84 11.36
N SER A 131 17.85 3.83 11.29
CA SER A 131 17.45 4.43 10.02
C SER A 131 18.60 5.13 9.29
N ALA A 132 19.54 5.73 10.03
CA ALA A 132 20.73 6.34 9.47
C ALA A 132 21.65 5.38 8.69
N ARG A 133 21.45 4.08 8.80
CA ARG A 133 22.19 3.05 8.03
C ARG A 133 21.56 2.73 6.69
N TYR A 134 20.30 3.11 6.46
CA TYR A 134 19.51 2.77 5.27
C TYR A 134 19.23 4.00 4.42
N MET A 135 19.17 3.81 3.11
CA MET A 135 18.73 4.87 2.20
C MET A 135 17.22 5.09 2.31
N ALA A 136 16.77 6.32 2.10
CA ALA A 136 15.35 6.67 2.20
C ALA A 136 14.45 5.82 1.26
N LYS A 137 14.92 5.54 0.04
CA LYS A 137 14.22 4.68 -0.93
C LYS A 137 14.06 3.24 -0.44
N ASP A 138 15.07 2.70 0.26
CA ASP A 138 15.08 1.30 0.72
C ASP A 138 14.13 1.11 1.90
N MET A 139 13.92 2.15 2.71
CA MET A 139 12.96 2.12 3.82
C MET A 139 11.52 1.90 3.35
N HIS A 140 11.19 2.33 2.12
CA HIS A 140 9.86 2.18 1.54
C HIS A 140 9.66 0.80 0.87
N SER A 141 10.71 0.05 0.60
CA SER A 141 10.70 -1.22 -0.13
C SER A 141 10.91 -2.44 0.77
N GLY A 142 11.36 -3.55 0.21
CA GLY A 142 11.48 -4.86 0.88
C GLY A 142 12.41 -4.96 2.11
N VAL A 143 13.19 -3.92 2.44
CA VAL A 143 14.10 -3.92 3.60
C VAL A 143 13.40 -3.57 4.91
N ARG A 144 12.11 -3.19 4.86
CA ARG A 144 11.30 -2.76 6.00
C ARG A 144 11.36 -3.72 7.20
N THR A 145 11.20 -5.02 6.96
CA THR A 145 11.26 -6.03 8.01
C THR A 145 12.63 -6.08 8.70
N GLY A 146 13.70 -5.87 7.95
CA GLY A 146 15.05 -5.79 8.51
C GLY A 146 15.24 -4.58 9.43
N ILE A 147 14.66 -3.45 9.06
CA ILE A 147 14.68 -2.21 9.89
C ILE A 147 13.88 -2.43 11.18
N GLU A 148 12.68 -3.01 11.09
CA GLU A 148 11.83 -3.33 12.25
C GLU A 148 12.56 -4.24 13.25
N GLN A 149 13.22 -5.28 12.74
CA GLN A 149 14.01 -6.22 13.57
C GLN A 149 15.24 -5.56 14.19
N ALA A 150 15.95 -4.71 13.45
CA ALA A 150 17.11 -4.00 13.95
C ALA A 150 16.73 -3.00 15.06
N ILE A 151 15.64 -2.25 14.90
CA ILE A 151 15.12 -1.35 15.93
C ILE A 151 14.70 -2.15 17.16
N LYS A 152 13.97 -3.25 16.97
CA LYS A 152 13.57 -4.16 18.07
C LYS A 152 14.79 -4.66 18.85
N ALA A 153 15.81 -5.14 18.16
CA ALA A 153 17.03 -5.66 18.80
C ALA A 153 17.75 -4.58 19.64
N GLN A 154 17.91 -3.38 19.10
CA GLN A 154 18.53 -2.27 19.80
C GLN A 154 17.70 -1.79 21.00
N MET A 155 16.37 -1.74 20.87
CA MET A 155 15.47 -1.47 21.99
C MET A 155 15.58 -2.54 23.08
N MET A 156 15.62 -3.82 22.70
CA MET A 156 15.73 -4.92 23.67
C MET A 156 17.05 -4.90 24.45
N GLU A 157 18.14 -4.51 23.80
CA GLU A 157 19.44 -4.33 24.46
C GLU A 157 19.37 -3.28 25.58
N THR A 158 18.63 -2.18 25.35
CA THR A 158 18.53 -1.07 26.31
C THR A 158 17.42 -1.27 27.34
N LEU A 159 16.26 -1.78 26.92
CA LEU A 159 15.06 -1.90 27.76
C LEU A 159 14.97 -3.24 28.49
N GLY A 160 15.57 -4.31 27.95
CA GLY A 160 15.58 -5.64 28.56
C GLY A 160 16.11 -5.65 30.00
N PRO A 161 17.31 -5.08 30.27
CA PRO A 161 17.86 -4.96 31.62
C PRO A 161 17.00 -4.13 32.58
N ARG A 162 16.21 -3.19 32.05
CA ARG A 162 15.28 -2.35 32.82
C ARG A 162 13.95 -3.04 33.15
N GLY A 163 13.74 -4.27 32.65
CA GLY A 163 12.55 -5.06 32.94
C GLY A 163 11.42 -4.93 31.92
N PHE A 164 11.66 -4.33 30.76
CA PHE A 164 10.70 -4.28 29.66
C PHE A 164 10.99 -5.37 28.63
N GLU A 165 9.95 -5.84 27.99
CA GLU A 165 10.02 -6.76 26.87
C GLU A 165 9.36 -6.14 25.64
N VAL A 166 10.09 -5.99 24.55
CA VAL A 166 9.58 -5.47 23.28
C VAL A 166 9.21 -6.67 22.41
N GLU A 167 7.91 -6.84 22.16
CA GLU A 167 7.42 -7.94 21.33
C GLU A 167 7.66 -7.66 19.86
N ASN A 168 7.23 -6.49 19.41
CA ASN A 168 7.40 -6.09 18.00
C ASN A 168 7.50 -4.58 17.85
N VAL A 169 8.16 -4.18 16.77
CA VAL A 169 8.18 -2.82 16.25
C VAL A 169 7.65 -2.89 14.83
N LEU A 170 6.61 -2.14 14.51
CA LEU A 170 5.93 -2.17 13.22
C LEU A 170 5.96 -0.77 12.60
N LEU A 171 6.57 -0.63 11.46
CA LEU A 171 6.54 0.58 10.65
C LEU A 171 5.18 0.64 9.94
N LYS A 172 4.28 1.55 10.27
CA LYS A 172 2.95 1.66 9.66
C LYS A 172 2.98 2.42 8.34
N SER A 173 3.50 3.63 8.36
CA SER A 173 3.62 4.46 7.18
C SER A 173 4.97 5.13 7.13
N ILE A 174 5.49 5.28 5.93
CA ILE A 174 6.74 6.00 5.66
C ILE A 174 6.41 7.03 4.59
N ARG A 175 6.65 8.30 4.90
CA ARG A 175 6.44 9.41 3.97
C ARG A 175 7.79 10.00 3.60
N LEU A 176 8.13 9.86 2.34
CA LEU A 176 9.33 10.47 1.77
C LEU A 176 9.13 11.98 1.57
N PRO A 177 10.18 12.80 1.60
CA PRO A 177 10.14 14.18 1.14
C PRO A 177 9.61 14.26 -0.28
N ALA A 178 8.79 15.29 -0.57
CA ALA A 178 8.04 15.39 -1.83
C ALA A 178 8.95 15.40 -3.07
N ASP A 179 10.12 15.99 -2.97
CA ASP A 179 11.06 16.06 -4.09
C ASP A 179 11.68 14.69 -4.40
N LEU A 180 12.01 13.92 -3.35
CA LEU A 180 12.52 12.56 -3.51
C LEU A 180 11.42 11.62 -4.04
N ALA A 181 10.19 11.75 -3.55
CA ALA A 181 9.07 10.96 -4.01
C ALA A 181 8.85 11.17 -5.52
N ARG A 182 8.83 12.43 -5.98
CA ARG A 182 8.71 12.77 -7.41
C ARG A 182 9.85 12.19 -8.25
N ALA A 183 11.10 12.33 -7.80
CA ALA A 183 12.25 11.79 -8.51
C ALA A 183 12.19 10.25 -8.66
N ILE A 184 11.69 9.56 -7.63
CA ILE A 184 11.48 8.10 -7.67
C ILE A 184 10.35 7.75 -8.63
N GLU A 185 9.23 8.49 -8.61
CA GLU A 185 8.10 8.29 -9.54
C GLU A 185 8.53 8.51 -10.99
N GLU A 186 9.23 9.60 -11.30
CA GLU A 186 9.76 9.89 -12.63
C GLU A 186 10.71 8.80 -13.13
N LYS A 187 11.60 8.33 -12.24
CA LYS A 187 12.50 7.23 -12.57
C LYS A 187 11.74 5.94 -12.86
N LEU A 188 10.77 5.59 -12.02
CA LEU A 188 9.95 4.39 -12.19
C LEU A 188 9.13 4.46 -13.48
N GLU A 189 8.54 5.62 -13.80
CA GLU A 189 7.86 5.83 -15.07
C GLU A 189 8.79 5.66 -16.28
N ALA A 190 10.01 6.20 -16.20
CA ALA A 190 11.00 6.04 -17.27
C ALA A 190 11.41 4.57 -17.44
N GLU A 191 11.62 3.85 -16.37
CA GLU A 191 11.91 2.41 -16.39
C GLU A 191 10.74 1.61 -16.99
N GLN A 192 9.51 1.90 -16.59
CA GLN A 192 8.30 1.25 -17.12
C GLN A 192 8.11 1.55 -18.61
N ARG A 193 8.33 2.80 -19.06
CA ARG A 193 8.28 3.15 -20.48
C ARG A 193 9.35 2.41 -21.28
N SER A 194 10.56 2.30 -20.74
CA SER A 194 11.66 1.55 -21.38
C SER A 194 11.31 0.08 -21.53
N GLU A 195 10.73 -0.52 -20.49
CA GLU A 195 10.31 -1.92 -20.51
C GLU A 195 9.16 -2.15 -21.49
N GLN A 196 8.15 -1.29 -21.50
CA GLN A 196 7.08 -1.32 -22.51
C GLN A 196 7.64 -1.22 -23.94
N MET A 197 8.61 -0.34 -24.18
CA MET A 197 9.23 -0.20 -25.50
C MET A 197 9.97 -1.48 -25.91
N ARG A 198 10.62 -2.19 -24.97
CA ARG A 198 11.24 -3.48 -25.26
C ARG A 198 10.20 -4.51 -25.74
N PHE A 199 9.07 -4.63 -25.03
CA PHE A 199 7.98 -5.52 -25.43
C PHE A 199 7.38 -5.15 -26.80
N VAL A 200 7.24 -3.86 -27.09
CA VAL A 200 6.79 -3.40 -28.42
C VAL A 200 7.78 -3.79 -29.51
N LEU A 201 9.07 -3.55 -29.30
CA LEU A 201 10.11 -3.92 -30.26
C LEU A 201 10.18 -5.43 -30.48
N ASP A 202 10.05 -6.23 -29.43
CA ASP A 202 10.07 -7.68 -29.57
C ASP A 202 8.84 -8.19 -30.32
N ARG A 203 7.68 -7.61 -30.07
CA ARG A 203 6.46 -7.92 -30.81
C ARG A 203 6.60 -7.55 -32.28
N GLU A 204 7.12 -6.36 -32.60
CA GLU A 204 7.34 -5.94 -33.99
C GLU A 204 8.37 -6.83 -34.73
N ARG A 205 9.41 -7.28 -34.02
CA ARG A 205 10.36 -8.26 -34.55
C ARG A 205 9.70 -9.58 -34.88
N GLN A 206 8.92 -10.12 -33.94
CA GLN A 206 8.17 -11.36 -34.15
C GLN A 206 7.18 -11.23 -35.33
N GLU A 207 6.51 -10.09 -35.46
CA GLU A 207 5.59 -9.83 -36.56
C GLU A 207 6.33 -9.70 -37.91
N ALA A 208 7.50 -9.07 -37.92
CA ALA A 208 8.34 -9.01 -39.10
C ALA A 208 8.84 -10.39 -39.53
N ASP A 209 9.26 -11.22 -38.55
CA ASP A 209 9.69 -12.60 -38.84
C ASP A 209 8.52 -13.46 -39.33
N ARG A 210 7.34 -13.32 -38.73
CA ARG A 210 6.12 -14.00 -39.20
C ARG A 210 5.81 -13.65 -40.64
N ARG A 211 5.81 -12.34 -41.02
CA ARG A 211 5.57 -11.90 -42.41
C ARG A 211 6.65 -12.40 -43.34
N ARG A 212 7.90 -12.47 -42.89
CA ARG A 212 8.99 -13.02 -43.69
C ARG A 212 8.80 -14.49 -43.99
N ILE A 213 8.45 -15.29 -42.96
CA ILE A 213 8.18 -16.73 -43.11
C ILE A 213 6.95 -16.95 -44.02
N GLU A 214 5.89 -16.16 -43.86
CA GLU A 214 4.71 -16.21 -44.70
C GLU A 214 5.05 -15.92 -46.17
N ALA A 215 5.81 -14.86 -46.43
CA ALA A 215 6.27 -14.52 -47.79
C ALA A 215 7.19 -15.59 -48.38
N GLN A 216 8.02 -16.24 -47.58
CA GLN A 216 8.82 -17.37 -48.03
C GLN A 216 7.94 -18.58 -48.39
N GLY A 217 6.98 -18.92 -47.51
CA GLY A 217 6.04 -20.02 -47.79
C GLY A 217 5.21 -19.80 -49.06
N ILE A 218 4.75 -18.55 -49.29
CA ILE A 218 4.05 -18.19 -50.51
C ILE A 218 4.98 -18.39 -51.71
N ARG A 219 6.22 -17.95 -51.65
CA ARG A 219 7.19 -18.12 -52.75
C ARG A 219 7.42 -19.60 -53.02
N GLU A 220 7.70 -20.41 -52.00
CA GLU A 220 7.90 -21.85 -52.16
C GLU A 220 6.66 -22.54 -52.76
N ALA A 221 5.46 -22.15 -52.32
CA ALA A 221 4.22 -22.64 -52.86
C ALA A 221 4.08 -22.31 -54.37
N TRP A 222 4.39 -21.07 -54.77
CA TRP A 222 4.39 -20.67 -56.19
C TRP A 222 5.45 -21.40 -57.03
N ASP A 223 6.64 -21.64 -56.45
CA ASP A 223 7.71 -22.38 -57.16
C ASP A 223 7.28 -23.84 -57.39
N ILE A 224 6.63 -24.47 -56.43
CA ILE A 224 6.09 -25.84 -56.56
C ILE A 224 4.98 -25.87 -57.65
N ILE A 225 4.06 -24.90 -57.60
CA ILE A 225 3.00 -24.80 -58.59
C ILE A 225 3.56 -24.57 -60.00
N ALA A 226 4.55 -23.65 -60.13
CA ALA A 226 5.18 -23.34 -61.40
C ALA A 226 5.89 -24.56 -62.05
N GLN A 227 6.50 -25.42 -61.21
CA GLN A 227 7.13 -26.65 -61.72
C GLN A 227 6.09 -27.68 -62.22
N GLY A 228 4.86 -27.66 -61.66
CA GLY A 228 3.77 -28.54 -62.08
C GLY A 228 2.90 -28.00 -63.21
N LEU A 229 2.99 -26.69 -63.52
CA LEU A 229 2.15 -26.04 -64.52
C LEU A 229 2.73 -26.19 -65.96
N THR A 230 2.29 -27.22 -66.64
CA THR A 230 2.56 -27.33 -68.11
C THR A 230 1.55 -26.50 -68.89
N PRO A 231 1.91 -26.01 -70.10
CA PRO A 231 0.98 -25.27 -70.99
C PRO A 231 -0.34 -26.02 -71.22
N GLN A 232 -0.27 -27.35 -71.27
CA GLN A 232 -1.46 -28.21 -71.49
C GLN A 232 -2.42 -28.16 -70.22
N ILE A 233 -1.89 -28.14 -69.02
CA ILE A 233 -2.69 -28.03 -67.74
C ILE A 233 -3.34 -26.66 -67.71
N ILE A 234 -2.64 -25.58 -68.07
CA ILE A 234 -3.20 -24.22 -68.02
C ILE A 234 -4.35 -24.13 -69.05
N SER A 235 -4.18 -24.70 -70.23
CA SER A 235 -5.20 -24.73 -71.31
C SER A 235 -6.42 -25.55 -70.83
N TYR A 236 -6.22 -26.69 -70.17
CA TYR A 236 -7.30 -27.50 -69.61
C TYR A 236 -8.08 -26.75 -68.52
N GLN A 237 -7.43 -26.16 -67.56
CA GLN A 237 -8.06 -25.36 -66.51
C GLN A 237 -8.81 -24.14 -67.06
N SER A 238 -8.29 -23.48 -68.07
CA SER A 238 -8.98 -22.37 -68.74
C SER A 238 -10.28 -22.83 -69.42
N ILE A 239 -10.26 -23.98 -70.10
CA ILE A 239 -11.45 -24.58 -70.69
C ILE A 239 -12.49 -24.97 -69.62
N GLU A 240 -12.05 -25.50 -68.49
CA GLU A 240 -12.95 -25.89 -67.42
C GLU A 240 -13.56 -24.66 -66.74
N ALA A 241 -12.81 -23.60 -66.53
CA ALA A 241 -13.31 -22.33 -66.01
C ALA A 241 -14.34 -21.70 -66.94
N PHE A 242 -14.09 -21.74 -68.28
CA PHE A 242 -15.06 -21.28 -69.30
C PHE A 242 -16.33 -22.13 -69.27
N ARG A 243 -16.23 -23.45 -69.06
CA ARG A 243 -17.36 -24.36 -69.02
C ARG A 243 -18.21 -24.09 -67.75
N GLU A 244 -17.58 -23.73 -66.63
CA GLU A 244 -18.29 -23.37 -65.36
C GLU A 244 -18.97 -22.01 -65.50
N LEU A 245 -18.28 -21.02 -66.10
CA LEU A 245 -18.89 -19.73 -66.44
C LEU A 245 -20.10 -19.87 -67.40
N ALA A 246 -20.06 -20.76 -68.40
CA ALA A 246 -21.15 -21.02 -69.29
C ALA A 246 -22.37 -21.66 -68.63
N ARG A 247 -22.20 -22.33 -67.47
CA ARG A 247 -23.28 -22.90 -66.69
C ARG A 247 -23.91 -21.91 -65.71
N SER A 248 -23.28 -20.76 -65.48
CA SER A 248 -23.79 -19.74 -64.57
C SER A 248 -25.03 -19.06 -65.18
N PRO A 249 -26.14 -18.96 -64.49
CA PRO A 249 -27.35 -18.29 -64.96
C PRO A 249 -27.15 -16.77 -65.17
N ASN A 250 -26.10 -16.20 -64.62
CA ASN A 250 -25.71 -14.80 -64.80
C ASN A 250 -24.53 -14.66 -65.74
N ALA A 251 -24.38 -15.51 -66.77
CA ALA A 251 -23.26 -15.48 -67.72
C ALA A 251 -23.26 -14.17 -68.42
N LYS A 252 -22.23 -13.37 -68.16
CA LYS A 252 -21.90 -12.18 -68.94
C LYS A 252 -20.99 -12.60 -70.09
N VAL A 253 -21.16 -11.97 -71.25
CA VAL A 253 -20.34 -12.26 -72.40
C VAL A 253 -18.91 -11.87 -72.08
N ILE A 254 -18.01 -12.86 -72.14
CA ILE A 254 -16.58 -12.65 -71.95
C ILE A 254 -15.94 -12.71 -73.32
N VAL A 255 -15.39 -11.58 -73.76
CA VAL A 255 -14.58 -11.53 -74.97
C VAL A 255 -13.12 -11.56 -74.53
N THR A 256 -12.38 -12.56 -75.00
CA THR A 256 -10.96 -12.69 -74.62
C THR A 256 -10.18 -13.10 -75.83
N ASP A 257 -8.97 -12.55 -75.99
CA ASP A 257 -8.00 -12.95 -77.00
C ASP A 257 -7.18 -14.18 -76.63
N GLY A 258 -7.57 -14.87 -75.54
CA GLY A 258 -6.89 -16.04 -74.99
C GLY A 258 -5.76 -15.71 -74.03
N LYS A 259 -5.48 -14.44 -73.75
CA LYS A 259 -4.38 -14.05 -72.85
C LYS A 259 -4.82 -13.54 -71.47
N ALA A 260 -6.02 -12.96 -71.37
CA ALA A 260 -6.58 -12.55 -70.12
C ALA A 260 -8.11 -12.49 -70.14
N PRO A 261 -8.85 -12.99 -69.16
CA PRO A 261 -10.32 -12.86 -69.04
C PRO A 261 -10.67 -11.39 -68.73
N MET A 262 -11.48 -10.75 -69.59
CA MET A 262 -12.10 -9.45 -69.30
C MET A 262 -13.57 -9.66 -68.86
N LEU A 263 -13.91 -9.22 -67.66
CA LEU A 263 -15.30 -9.19 -67.15
C LEU A 263 -15.93 -7.87 -67.67
N LEU A 264 -16.84 -7.94 -68.62
CA LEU A 264 -17.70 -6.82 -68.99
C LEU A 264 -18.93 -6.85 -68.02
N THR A 265 -18.99 -5.98 -67.08
CA THR A 265 -20.20 -5.73 -66.31
C THR A 265 -21.17 -4.96 -67.20
N ASN A 266 -22.31 -5.55 -67.47
CA ASN A 266 -23.36 -4.90 -68.25
C ASN A 266 -24.10 -3.89 -67.34
N GLU A 267 -23.59 -2.68 -67.28
CA GLU A 267 -24.38 -1.51 -66.89
C GLU A 267 -24.95 -0.86 -68.17
N LEU A 268 -25.78 -1.60 -68.90
CA LEU A 268 -26.63 -1.07 -69.97
C LEU A 268 -28.07 -1.30 -69.59
N GLY A 269 -28.66 -0.27 -68.98
CA GLY A 269 -30.10 -0.34 -68.79
C GLY A 269 -30.68 0.73 -67.83
N SER A 270 -30.48 1.99 -68.16
CA SER A 270 -31.61 2.95 -68.17
C SER A 270 -31.15 4.30 -68.77
N ASP A 271 -31.59 4.54 -69.97
CA ASP A 271 -31.60 5.87 -70.54
C ASP A 271 -32.34 6.88 -69.71
N ALA A 272 -31.66 7.89 -69.24
CA ALA A 272 -32.21 9.21 -69.07
C ALA A 272 -31.13 10.25 -69.31
N PRO A 273 -31.31 11.14 -70.29
CA PRO A 273 -30.38 12.24 -70.56
C PRO A 273 -30.66 13.34 -69.53
N GLY A 274 -29.75 13.66 -68.72
CA GLY A 274 -29.92 14.76 -67.80
C GLY A 274 -28.76 14.98 -66.83
N THR A 275 -28.00 16.00 -67.14
CA THR A 275 -27.22 16.86 -66.25
C THR A 275 -26.00 16.21 -65.55
N GLY A 276 -24.85 16.66 -66.04
CA GLY A 276 -23.55 16.40 -65.45
C GLY A 276 -23.48 16.76 -63.96
N MET A 277 -23.09 15.75 -63.21
CA MET A 277 -22.54 15.99 -61.91
C MET A 277 -21.41 14.97 -61.72
N ALA A 278 -20.22 15.49 -61.63
CA ALA A 278 -19.04 14.73 -61.31
C ALA A 278 -19.25 13.85 -60.07
N PRO A 279 -18.72 12.63 -60.05
CA PRO A 279 -18.80 11.82 -58.83
C PRO A 279 -18.08 12.57 -57.70
N ALA A 280 -18.86 12.85 -56.64
CA ALA A 280 -18.32 13.40 -55.40
C ALA A 280 -17.25 12.44 -54.87
N ALA A 281 -16.04 12.94 -54.82
CA ALA A 281 -14.93 12.26 -54.19
C ALA A 281 -15.39 11.87 -52.76
N GLU A 282 -15.36 10.60 -52.47
CA GLU A 282 -15.55 10.04 -51.14
C GLU A 282 -14.65 10.83 -50.17
N PRO A 283 -15.18 11.41 -49.08
CA PRO A 283 -14.33 12.17 -48.19
C PRO A 283 -13.30 11.21 -47.57
N ALA A 284 -12.04 11.42 -47.91
CA ALA A 284 -10.91 10.77 -47.28
C ALA A 284 -11.15 10.79 -45.77
N ARG A 285 -11.21 9.61 -45.13
CA ARG A 285 -11.24 9.46 -43.68
C ARG A 285 -10.14 10.35 -43.11
N ARG A 286 -10.55 11.45 -42.54
CA ARG A 286 -9.71 12.37 -41.76
C ARG A 286 -9.04 11.55 -40.66
N ILE A 287 -7.77 11.22 -40.84
CA ILE A 287 -6.94 10.71 -39.78
C ILE A 287 -6.91 11.84 -38.74
N VAL A 288 -7.68 11.68 -37.68
CA VAL A 288 -7.60 12.53 -36.51
C VAL A 288 -6.22 12.32 -35.91
N ARG A 289 -5.28 13.22 -36.21
CA ARG A 289 -4.02 13.29 -35.47
C ARG A 289 -4.40 13.62 -34.00
N PRO A 290 -3.92 12.84 -33.03
CA PRO A 290 -4.11 13.23 -31.65
C PRO A 290 -3.45 14.59 -31.44
N THR A 291 -4.25 15.57 -31.05
CA THR A 291 -3.79 16.88 -30.63
C THR A 291 -2.97 16.69 -29.35
N VAL A 292 -1.66 16.83 -29.48
CA VAL A 292 -0.75 16.96 -28.35
C VAL A 292 -1.17 18.26 -27.62
N PRO A 293 -1.53 18.22 -26.33
CA PRO A 293 -1.84 19.43 -25.57
C PRO A 293 -0.57 20.31 -25.54
N ALA A 294 -0.75 21.60 -25.84
CA ALA A 294 0.32 22.58 -25.77
C ALA A 294 0.89 22.64 -24.33
N PRO A 295 2.21 22.78 -24.18
CA PRO A 295 2.82 22.93 -22.85
C PRO A 295 2.29 24.19 -22.16
N PRO A 296 2.10 24.16 -20.81
CA PRO A 296 1.63 25.31 -20.07
C PRO A 296 2.64 26.47 -20.19
N ALA A 297 2.10 27.67 -20.36
CA ALA A 297 2.87 28.90 -20.46
C ALA A 297 3.71 29.12 -19.18
N PRO A 298 4.96 29.60 -19.29
CA PRO A 298 5.79 29.87 -18.13
C PRO A 298 5.18 30.99 -17.28
N PRO A 299 5.32 30.93 -15.92
CA PRO A 299 4.79 31.93 -15.02
C PRO A 299 5.43 33.29 -15.30
N ALA A 300 4.59 34.33 -15.33
CA ALA A 300 5.02 35.72 -15.51
C ALA A 300 6.00 36.14 -14.41
N VAL A 301 7.21 36.41 -14.79
CA VAL A 301 8.22 37.03 -13.91
C VAL A 301 7.76 38.43 -13.58
N ARG A 302 7.29 38.66 -12.35
CA ARG A 302 7.16 40.01 -11.81
C ARG A 302 8.57 40.56 -11.62
N ARG A 303 8.93 41.55 -12.41
CA ARG A 303 10.10 42.40 -12.14
C ARG A 303 9.77 43.37 -11.01
N PRO A 304 10.80 43.75 -10.22
CA PRO A 304 10.64 44.59 -9.02
C PRO A 304 10.15 46.01 -9.31
#